data_f5e5f8a0aa97853b532b0c83f78cef20
#
_entry.id   f5e5f8a0aa97853b532b0c83f78cef20
#
_cell.length_a   1.000
_cell.length_b   1.000
_cell.length_c   1.000
_cell.angle_alpha   90.00
_cell.angle_beta   90.00
_cell.angle_gamma   90.00
#
_symmetry.space_group_name_H-M   'P 1'
#
loop_
_entity.id
_entity.type
_entity.pdbx_description
1 polymer ?
#
loop_
_entity_poly.entity_id
_entity_poly.type
_entity_poly.pdbx_seq_one_letter_code
_entity_poly.pdbx_strand_id
1 'polypeptide(L)'
;FLPCSARRRHGCRRGEVFALGDLGLRFLMLHPPTSLRDYRPDTLPDGDLRSISLHWTGGDYKTVYPAYHFVVTGPREIVVHHTHDLRENMRDVRLDPDLPYAAHTRGRNSFSIGLSIAAMRDAAPDDFGAYPLTDELVGGVCTLAARLAKRYDIPLDAIRTHAEAAFDDGYFGAVDDDVRWDIARLEASPQALVPADAARIGDLLRARIAKSS
;
A
#
# COMPACT_ATOMS: atom_id res chain seq x y z
N PHE A 1 37.41 -15.41 -33.76
CA PHE A 1 36.22 -15.07 -34.54
C PHE A 1 35.09 -16.05 -34.19
N LEU A 2 34.21 -15.69 -33.30
CA LEU A 2 32.92 -16.36 -33.11
C LEU A 2 31.86 -15.28 -32.90
N PRO A 3 30.68 -15.35 -33.52
CA PRO A 3 29.70 -14.28 -33.52
C PRO A 3 28.90 -14.25 -32.24
N CYS A 4 28.63 -13.05 -31.82
CA CYS A 4 27.81 -12.66 -30.68
C CYS A 4 26.36 -13.17 -30.90
N SER A 5 25.87 -14.05 -30.03
CA SER A 5 24.48 -14.50 -30.03
C SER A 5 23.57 -13.42 -29.40
N ALA A 6 22.60 -12.99 -30.18
CA ALA A 6 21.58 -12.01 -29.79
C ALA A 6 20.75 -12.51 -28.61
N ARG A 7 20.91 -11.91 -27.46
CA ARG A 7 19.96 -12.04 -26.34
C ARG A 7 18.68 -11.29 -26.71
N ARG A 8 17.58 -12.00 -26.73
CA ARG A 8 16.23 -11.44 -26.90
C ARG A 8 15.97 -10.46 -25.79
N ARG A 9 15.79 -9.19 -26.13
CA ARG A 9 15.25 -8.16 -25.24
C ARG A 9 13.79 -8.51 -25.00
N HIS A 10 13.47 -9.00 -23.81
CA HIS A 10 12.10 -9.00 -23.34
C HIS A 10 11.74 -7.54 -23.08
N GLY A 11 10.84 -7.00 -23.90
CA GLY A 11 10.37 -5.65 -23.78
C GLY A 11 9.70 -5.45 -22.41
N CYS A 12 10.24 -4.54 -21.64
CA CYS A 12 9.57 -3.95 -20.51
C CYS A 12 8.27 -3.30 -21.02
N ARG A 13 7.13 -3.88 -20.75
CA ARG A 13 5.84 -3.24 -20.98
C ARG A 13 5.76 -2.12 -19.97
N ARG A 14 5.92 -0.88 -20.43
CA ARG A 14 5.53 0.32 -19.69
C ARG A 14 4.14 0.06 -19.14
N GLY A 15 3.96 0.34 -17.84
CA GLY A 15 2.70 0.15 -17.15
C GLY A 15 1.56 0.72 -17.97
N GLU A 16 0.72 -0.17 -18.47
CA GLU A 16 -0.56 0.21 -19.04
C GLU A 16 -1.34 0.84 -17.89
N VAL A 17 -1.64 2.11 -18.03
CA VAL A 17 -2.68 2.76 -17.25
C VAL A 17 -3.96 2.02 -17.65
N PHE A 18 -4.32 1.00 -16.87
CA PHE A 18 -5.60 0.36 -17.04
C PHE A 18 -6.67 1.43 -16.84
N ALA A 19 -7.32 1.80 -17.94
CA ALA A 19 -8.57 2.55 -17.84
C ALA A 19 -9.45 1.76 -16.87
N LEU A 20 -9.94 2.44 -15.83
CA LEU A 20 -10.93 1.88 -14.91
C LEU A 20 -12.06 1.29 -15.74
N GLY A 21 -12.07 -0.03 -15.90
CA GLY A 21 -13.14 -0.72 -16.58
C GLY A 21 -14.46 -0.48 -15.83
N ASP A 22 -15.58 -0.77 -16.47
CA ASP A 22 -16.94 -0.52 -15.97
C ASP A 22 -17.19 -1.03 -14.53
N LEU A 23 -16.46 -2.07 -14.09
CA LEU A 23 -16.49 -2.56 -12.71
C LEU A 23 -15.85 -1.59 -11.71
N GLY A 24 -14.72 -0.97 -12.07
CA GLY A 24 -14.05 0.01 -11.21
C GLY A 24 -14.87 1.29 -11.04
N LEU A 25 -15.58 1.71 -12.09
CA LEU A 25 -16.51 2.83 -12.03
C LEU A 25 -17.73 2.52 -11.15
N ARG A 26 -18.28 1.29 -11.23
CA ARG A 26 -19.39 0.84 -10.37
C ARG A 26 -18.98 0.76 -8.90
N PHE A 27 -17.76 0.32 -8.59
CA PHE A 27 -17.29 0.23 -7.22
C PHE A 27 -17.05 1.63 -6.61
N LEU A 28 -16.47 2.56 -7.36
CA LEU A 28 -16.34 3.97 -6.96
C LEU A 28 -17.68 4.66 -6.73
N MET A 29 -18.75 4.24 -7.45
CA MET A 29 -20.11 4.75 -7.22
C MET A 29 -20.76 4.22 -5.95
N LEU A 30 -20.36 3.01 -5.48
CA LEU A 30 -20.89 2.39 -4.26
C LEU A 30 -20.23 2.95 -2.98
N HIS A 31 -19.01 3.48 -3.11
CA HIS A 31 -18.23 4.01 -1.99
C HIS A 31 -17.57 5.34 -2.40
N PRO A 32 -18.32 6.46 -2.36
CA PRO A 32 -17.75 7.76 -2.69
C PRO A 32 -16.58 8.09 -1.75
N PRO A 33 -15.57 8.83 -2.23
CA PRO A 33 -14.50 9.32 -1.38
C PRO A 33 -15.06 10.05 -0.16
N THR A 34 -14.56 9.71 1.01
CA THR A 34 -15.10 10.21 2.28
C THR A 34 -13.98 10.84 3.11
N SER A 35 -14.23 12.01 3.70
CA SER A 35 -13.31 12.60 4.67
C SER A 35 -13.00 11.58 5.78
N LEU A 36 -11.73 11.45 6.16
CA LEU A 36 -11.34 10.55 7.25
C LEU A 36 -12.09 10.85 8.55
N ARG A 37 -12.44 12.13 8.79
CA ARG A 37 -13.25 12.55 9.96
C ARG A 37 -14.60 11.83 9.98
N ASP A 38 -15.25 11.71 8.83
CA ASP A 38 -16.60 11.16 8.68
C ASP A 38 -16.59 9.66 8.35
N TYR A 39 -15.43 9.11 8.07
CA TYR A 39 -15.27 7.71 7.72
C TYR A 39 -15.64 6.78 8.86
N ARG A 40 -16.55 5.84 8.61
CA ARG A 40 -17.06 4.87 9.58
C ARG A 40 -16.85 3.44 9.06
N PRO A 41 -15.99 2.63 9.69
CA PRO A 41 -15.75 1.25 9.27
C PRO A 41 -16.91 0.29 9.59
N ASP A 42 -17.90 0.70 10.35
CA ASP A 42 -19.04 -0.15 10.74
C ASP A 42 -19.90 -0.57 9.54
N THR A 43 -19.83 0.17 8.43
CA THR A 43 -20.53 -0.14 7.18
C THR A 43 -19.78 -1.15 6.30
N LEU A 44 -18.54 -1.50 6.67
CA LEU A 44 -17.74 -2.47 5.93
C LEU A 44 -18.28 -3.90 6.13
N PRO A 45 -18.09 -4.79 5.14
CA PRO A 45 -18.55 -6.18 5.23
C PRO A 45 -17.93 -6.91 6.41
N ASP A 46 -18.68 -7.84 6.99
CA ASP A 46 -18.13 -8.81 7.94
C ASP A 46 -17.31 -9.85 7.21
N GLY A 47 -16.27 -10.37 7.86
CA GLY A 47 -15.45 -11.44 7.32
C GLY A 47 -14.08 -11.54 7.98
N ASP A 48 -13.30 -12.51 7.52
CA ASP A 48 -12.00 -12.83 8.08
C ASP A 48 -10.89 -12.02 7.37
N LEU A 49 -10.39 -11.01 8.07
CA LEU A 49 -9.21 -10.23 7.68
C LEU A 49 -8.23 -10.25 8.86
N ARG A 50 -6.98 -10.61 8.61
CA ARG A 50 -6.00 -10.96 9.64
C ARG A 50 -4.81 -10.03 9.69
N SER A 51 -4.61 -9.20 8.66
CA SER A 51 -3.45 -8.32 8.56
C SER A 51 -3.75 -7.05 7.78
N ILE A 52 -2.92 -6.02 8.00
CA ILE A 52 -2.90 -4.78 7.22
C ILE A 52 -1.49 -4.56 6.68
N SER A 53 -1.38 -4.31 5.38
CA SER A 53 -0.14 -3.90 4.74
C SER A 53 -0.19 -2.41 4.41
N LEU A 54 0.81 -1.65 4.86
CA LEU A 54 0.92 -0.21 4.65
C LEU A 54 1.85 0.08 3.49
N HIS A 55 1.41 0.98 2.60
CA HIS A 55 2.10 1.34 1.36
C HIS A 55 2.10 2.84 1.12
N TRP A 56 2.86 3.30 0.13
CA TRP A 56 2.58 4.51 -0.63
C TRP A 56 2.27 4.18 -2.10
N THR A 57 1.65 5.11 -2.83
CA THR A 57 1.29 4.87 -4.23
C THR A 57 2.45 5.05 -5.21
N GLY A 58 3.51 5.76 -4.83
CA GLY A 58 4.51 6.25 -5.79
C GLY A 58 3.95 7.31 -6.74
N GLY A 59 2.83 7.93 -6.40
CA GLY A 59 2.15 8.98 -7.16
C GLY A 59 2.16 10.33 -6.46
N ASP A 60 1.34 11.27 -6.97
CA ASP A 60 1.07 12.53 -6.29
C ASP A 60 0.00 12.38 -5.21
N TYR A 61 -0.32 13.48 -4.49
CA TYR A 61 -1.30 13.48 -3.39
C TYR A 61 -2.76 13.18 -3.79
N LYS A 62 -3.04 12.95 -5.07
CA LYS A 62 -4.36 12.62 -5.62
C LYS A 62 -4.39 11.27 -6.32
N THR A 63 -3.24 10.61 -6.44
CA THR A 63 -3.12 9.36 -7.18
C THR A 63 -3.77 8.23 -6.43
N VAL A 64 -4.78 7.61 -7.04
CA VAL A 64 -5.50 6.46 -6.52
C VAL A 64 -5.25 5.27 -7.45
N TYR A 65 -4.63 4.21 -6.94
CA TYR A 65 -4.38 2.98 -7.70
C TYR A 65 -5.27 1.82 -7.24
N PRO A 66 -5.78 1.02 -8.17
CA PRO A 66 -6.63 -0.13 -7.87
C PRO A 66 -5.84 -1.37 -7.42
N ALA A 67 -4.67 -1.19 -6.81
CA ALA A 67 -3.88 -2.27 -6.22
C ALA A 67 -4.13 -2.44 -4.73
N TYR A 68 -4.80 -1.48 -4.10
CA TYR A 68 -5.02 -1.41 -2.65
C TYR A 68 -6.53 -1.46 -2.35
N HIS A 69 -6.93 -1.81 -1.14
CA HIS A 69 -8.32 -1.67 -0.71
C HIS A 69 -8.68 -0.22 -0.42
N PHE A 70 -7.74 0.49 0.20
CA PHE A 70 -7.92 1.90 0.54
C PHE A 70 -6.71 2.72 0.11
N VAL A 71 -6.99 3.93 -0.36
CA VAL A 71 -5.98 4.96 -0.61
C VAL A 71 -6.35 6.21 0.16
N VAL A 72 -5.42 6.71 0.96
CA VAL A 72 -5.53 7.97 1.68
C VAL A 72 -4.90 9.07 0.83
N THR A 73 -5.66 10.11 0.52
CA THR A 73 -5.23 11.24 -0.31
C THR A 73 -5.33 12.56 0.43
N GLY A 74 -4.66 13.59 -0.12
CA GLY A 74 -4.75 14.98 0.31
C GLY A 74 -3.87 15.34 1.51
N PRO A 75 -2.99 16.35 1.39
CA PRO A 75 -2.10 16.76 2.48
C PRO A 75 -2.77 17.70 3.49
N ARG A 76 -3.95 18.25 3.21
CA ARG A 76 -4.67 19.19 4.08
C ARG A 76 -5.94 18.59 4.66
N GLU A 77 -6.74 17.97 3.82
CA GLU A 77 -7.91 17.22 4.20
C GLU A 77 -7.71 15.78 3.78
N ILE A 78 -7.71 14.88 4.76
CA ILE A 78 -7.48 13.46 4.51
C ILE A 78 -8.77 12.83 4.01
N VAL A 79 -8.72 12.32 2.78
CA VAL A 79 -9.82 11.64 2.11
C VAL A 79 -9.48 10.17 1.92
N VAL A 80 -10.42 9.30 2.26
CA VAL A 80 -10.32 7.85 2.10
C VAL A 80 -11.05 7.45 0.83
N HIS A 81 -10.35 6.77 -0.06
CA HIS A 81 -10.88 6.17 -1.27
C HIS A 81 -10.93 4.65 -1.11
N HIS A 82 -12.05 4.04 -1.47
CA HIS A 82 -12.15 2.60 -1.62
C HIS A 82 -11.90 2.22 -3.08
N THR A 83 -11.04 1.24 -3.32
CA THR A 83 -10.68 0.81 -4.67
C THR A 83 -10.97 -0.66 -4.93
N HIS A 84 -11.11 -1.45 -3.86
CA HIS A 84 -11.49 -2.87 -3.91
C HIS A 84 -12.50 -3.23 -2.83
N ASP A 85 -13.35 -4.19 -3.10
CA ASP A 85 -14.20 -4.81 -2.08
C ASP A 85 -13.31 -5.68 -1.16
N LEU A 86 -13.42 -5.47 0.14
CA LEU A 86 -12.67 -6.24 1.14
C LEU A 86 -12.91 -7.75 1.04
N ARG A 87 -14.11 -8.16 0.58
CA ARG A 87 -14.47 -9.57 0.37
C ARG A 87 -13.55 -10.28 -0.60
N GLU A 88 -12.95 -9.55 -1.53
CA GLU A 88 -12.04 -10.10 -2.53
C GLU A 88 -10.79 -10.72 -1.90
N ASN A 89 -10.34 -10.17 -0.77
CA ASN A 89 -9.17 -10.68 -0.02
C ASN A 89 -9.54 -11.45 1.26
N MET A 90 -10.84 -11.62 1.61
CA MET A 90 -11.29 -12.45 2.74
C MET A 90 -11.20 -13.95 2.44
N ARG A 91 -10.20 -14.37 1.68
CA ARG A 91 -9.97 -15.74 1.23
C ARG A 91 -8.49 -15.98 0.95
N ASP A 92 -8.11 -17.24 0.76
CA ASP A 92 -6.80 -17.53 0.18
C ASP A 92 -6.84 -17.27 -1.34
N VAL A 93 -6.31 -16.12 -1.76
CA VAL A 93 -6.33 -15.69 -3.16
C VAL A 93 -5.50 -16.60 -4.08
N ARG A 94 -4.63 -17.46 -3.52
CA ARG A 94 -3.81 -18.40 -4.29
C ARG A 94 -4.61 -19.60 -4.79
N LEU A 95 -5.73 -19.91 -4.14
CA LEU A 95 -6.59 -21.03 -4.54
C LEU A 95 -7.41 -20.71 -5.80
N ASP A 96 -7.80 -19.43 -5.96
CA ASP A 96 -8.56 -18.96 -7.10
C ASP A 96 -7.95 -17.65 -7.63
N PRO A 97 -6.78 -17.71 -8.27
CA PRO A 97 -6.02 -16.52 -8.69
C PRO A 97 -6.69 -15.70 -9.80
N ASP A 98 -7.62 -16.30 -10.53
CA ASP A 98 -8.37 -15.64 -11.62
C ASP A 98 -9.53 -14.76 -11.10
N LEU A 99 -9.91 -14.90 -9.84
CA LEU A 99 -10.90 -14.01 -9.23
C LEU A 99 -10.26 -12.69 -8.81
N PRO A 100 -10.96 -11.57 -8.95
CA PRO A 100 -10.46 -10.26 -8.55
C PRO A 100 -9.99 -10.24 -7.09
N TYR A 101 -8.89 -9.55 -6.81
CA TYR A 101 -8.43 -9.23 -5.48
C TYR A 101 -7.47 -8.02 -5.50
N ALA A 102 -7.34 -7.32 -4.39
CA ALA A 102 -6.35 -6.26 -4.23
C ALA A 102 -4.93 -6.89 -4.13
N ALA A 103 -4.12 -6.70 -5.17
CA ALA A 103 -2.77 -7.27 -5.29
C ALA A 103 -1.70 -6.29 -4.78
N HIS A 104 -1.66 -6.04 -3.48
CA HIS A 104 -0.84 -5.01 -2.85
C HIS A 104 0.52 -5.49 -2.32
N THR A 105 0.64 -6.75 -1.89
CA THR A 105 1.89 -7.28 -1.29
C THR A 105 2.17 -8.68 -1.82
N ARG A 106 3.34 -8.88 -2.40
CA ARG A 106 3.76 -10.17 -2.97
C ARG A 106 3.62 -11.29 -1.93
N GLY A 107 2.84 -12.32 -2.28
CA GLY A 107 2.64 -13.51 -1.44
C GLY A 107 1.80 -13.31 -0.17
N ARG A 108 1.34 -12.08 0.15
CA ARG A 108 0.66 -11.72 1.41
C ARG A 108 -0.71 -11.07 1.22
N ASN A 109 -1.39 -11.33 0.10
CA ASN A 109 -2.70 -10.72 -0.20
C ASN A 109 -3.88 -11.47 0.43
N SER A 110 -3.73 -12.75 0.79
CA SER A 110 -4.79 -13.56 1.41
C SER A 110 -5.11 -13.04 2.81
N PHE A 111 -6.38 -12.82 3.11
CA PHE A 111 -6.86 -12.32 4.41
C PHE A 111 -6.21 -11.01 4.85
N SER A 112 -5.86 -10.14 3.89
CA SER A 112 -5.08 -8.94 4.13
C SER A 112 -5.73 -7.70 3.53
N ILE A 113 -5.61 -6.57 4.25
CA ILE A 113 -6.03 -5.24 3.79
C ILE A 113 -4.79 -4.51 3.25
N GLY A 114 -4.84 -4.06 2.01
CA GLY A 114 -3.86 -3.11 1.46
C GLY A 114 -4.32 -1.69 1.71
N LEU A 115 -3.49 -0.89 2.38
CA LEU A 115 -3.75 0.49 2.75
C LEU A 115 -2.61 1.38 2.29
N SER A 116 -2.86 2.35 1.42
CA SER A 116 -1.83 3.15 0.77
C SER A 116 -1.99 4.65 1.04
N ILE A 117 -0.88 5.37 1.05
CA ILE A 117 -0.80 6.82 1.08
C ILE A 117 -0.52 7.32 -0.35
N ALA A 118 -1.33 8.26 -0.84
CA ALA A 118 -1.07 8.93 -2.12
C ALA A 118 0.09 9.91 -1.96
N ALA A 119 1.30 9.48 -2.26
CA ALA A 119 2.54 10.25 -2.14
C ALA A 119 3.69 9.55 -2.88
N MET A 120 4.87 10.16 -2.82
CA MET A 120 6.17 9.60 -3.17
C MET A 120 6.39 9.42 -4.68
N ARG A 121 5.80 10.30 -5.52
CA ARG A 121 6.08 10.31 -6.96
C ARG A 121 7.57 10.59 -7.19
N ASP A 122 8.21 9.72 -7.97
CA ASP A 122 9.63 9.79 -8.36
C ASP A 122 10.60 9.88 -7.17
N ALA A 123 10.18 9.41 -5.97
CA ALA A 123 10.98 9.49 -4.77
C ALA A 123 12.14 8.49 -4.78
N ALA A 124 13.27 8.95 -4.24
CA ALA A 124 14.42 8.14 -3.88
C ALA A 124 14.65 8.18 -2.36
N PRO A 125 15.41 7.24 -1.77
CA PRO A 125 15.62 7.22 -0.33
C PRO A 125 16.30 8.48 0.25
N ASP A 126 17.03 9.22 -0.58
CA ASP A 126 17.74 10.47 -0.24
C ASP A 126 17.02 11.72 -0.73
N ASP A 127 15.97 11.58 -1.57
CA ASP A 127 15.14 12.69 -2.04
C ASP A 127 13.69 12.22 -2.25
N PHE A 128 12.77 12.71 -1.43
CA PHE A 128 11.34 12.38 -1.55
C PHE A 128 10.60 13.19 -2.62
N GLY A 129 11.31 14.08 -3.33
CA GLY A 129 10.76 14.84 -4.45
C GLY A 129 9.66 15.81 -4.07
N ALA A 130 8.76 16.08 -5.03
CA ALA A 130 7.71 17.08 -4.90
C ALA A 130 6.49 16.63 -4.06
N TYR A 131 6.36 15.35 -3.78
CA TYR A 131 5.20 14.77 -3.09
C TYR A 131 5.63 13.87 -1.92
N PRO A 132 6.40 14.42 -0.94
CA PRO A 132 6.89 13.63 0.20
C PRO A 132 5.74 13.14 1.09
N LEU A 133 6.04 12.17 1.95
CA LEU A 133 5.16 11.84 3.06
C LEU A 133 5.06 13.05 3.99
N THR A 134 3.84 13.43 4.38
CA THR A 134 3.60 14.46 5.38
C THR A 134 3.09 13.84 6.68
N ASP A 135 3.29 14.53 7.81
CA ASP A 135 2.77 14.04 9.10
C ASP A 135 1.25 13.88 9.10
N GLU A 136 0.52 14.71 8.35
CA GLU A 136 -0.93 14.61 8.19
C GLU A 136 -1.33 13.33 7.45
N LEU A 137 -0.65 13.01 6.35
CA LEU A 137 -0.92 11.78 5.58
C LEU A 137 -0.56 10.54 6.40
N VAL A 138 0.59 10.54 7.06
CA VAL A 138 1.02 9.44 7.93
C VAL A 138 0.07 9.30 9.12
N GLY A 139 -0.33 10.39 9.75
CA GLY A 139 -1.33 10.40 10.82
C GLY A 139 -2.69 9.88 10.34
N GLY A 140 -3.10 10.27 9.12
CA GLY A 140 -4.32 9.82 8.49
C GLY A 140 -4.35 8.31 8.25
N VAL A 141 -3.29 7.75 7.67
CA VAL A 141 -3.19 6.30 7.45
C VAL A 141 -3.14 5.53 8.77
N CYS A 142 -2.44 6.03 9.79
CA CYS A 142 -2.41 5.41 11.11
C CYS A 142 -3.81 5.40 11.76
N THR A 143 -4.56 6.49 11.66
CA THR A 143 -5.93 6.58 12.18
C THR A 143 -6.85 5.60 11.45
N LEU A 144 -6.76 5.51 10.12
CA LEU A 144 -7.56 4.55 9.34
C LEU A 144 -7.17 3.11 9.69
N ALA A 145 -5.88 2.80 9.79
CA ALA A 145 -5.39 1.48 10.18
C ALA A 145 -5.90 1.07 11.58
N ALA A 146 -5.89 1.99 12.56
CA ALA A 146 -6.43 1.75 13.89
C ALA A 146 -7.93 1.39 13.87
N ARG A 147 -8.72 2.14 13.09
CA ARG A 147 -10.17 1.87 12.94
C ARG A 147 -10.44 0.53 12.26
N LEU A 148 -9.67 0.18 11.22
CA LEU A 148 -9.78 -1.11 10.52
C LEU A 148 -9.33 -2.27 11.41
N ALA A 149 -8.22 -2.11 12.13
CA ALA A 149 -7.72 -3.11 13.06
C ALA A 149 -8.74 -3.40 14.16
N LYS A 150 -9.38 -2.37 14.74
CA LYS A 150 -10.46 -2.53 15.71
C LYS A 150 -11.69 -3.23 15.11
N ARG A 151 -12.07 -2.88 13.87
CA ARG A 151 -13.24 -3.44 13.18
C ARG A 151 -13.10 -4.95 12.92
N TYR A 152 -11.88 -5.41 12.60
CA TYR A 152 -11.60 -6.80 12.23
C TYR A 152 -10.79 -7.58 13.26
N ASP A 153 -10.58 -7.02 14.45
CA ASP A 153 -9.78 -7.62 15.53
C ASP A 153 -8.36 -8.01 15.07
N ILE A 154 -7.74 -7.14 14.26
CA ILE A 154 -6.38 -7.36 13.74
C ILE A 154 -5.36 -6.88 14.78
N PRO A 155 -4.47 -7.76 15.28
CA PRO A 155 -3.46 -7.38 16.25
C PRO A 155 -2.40 -6.44 15.65
N LEU A 156 -1.78 -5.60 16.47
CA LEU A 156 -0.83 -4.59 16.01
C LEU A 156 0.38 -5.17 15.29
N ASP A 157 0.86 -6.33 15.70
CA ASP A 157 2.00 -7.03 15.09
C ASP A 157 1.68 -7.61 13.71
N ALA A 158 0.39 -7.74 13.37
CA ALA A 158 -0.08 -8.08 12.02
C ALA A 158 -0.25 -6.86 11.10
N ILE A 159 0.05 -5.65 11.58
CA ILE A 159 0.10 -4.43 10.77
C ILE A 159 1.55 -4.17 10.39
N ARG A 160 1.88 -4.29 9.10
CA ARG A 160 3.25 -4.20 8.61
C ARG A 160 3.36 -3.25 7.42
N THR A 161 4.53 -2.66 7.24
CA THR A 161 4.85 -1.95 6.00
C THR A 161 5.20 -2.96 4.91
N HIS A 162 5.07 -2.56 3.64
CA HIS A 162 5.54 -3.39 2.54
C HIS A 162 7.06 -3.63 2.63
N ALA A 163 7.82 -2.64 3.11
CA ALA A 163 9.25 -2.79 3.33
C ALA A 163 9.59 -3.89 4.34
N GLU A 164 8.83 -4.02 5.44
CA GLU A 164 9.00 -5.12 6.39
C GLU A 164 8.68 -6.47 5.74
N ALA A 165 7.58 -6.55 4.99
CA ALA A 165 7.20 -7.75 4.26
C ALA A 165 8.26 -8.13 3.21
N ALA A 166 8.76 -7.14 2.48
CA ALA A 166 9.81 -7.35 1.48
C ALA A 166 11.12 -7.84 2.09
N PHE A 167 11.47 -7.34 3.28
CA PHE A 167 12.63 -7.82 4.01
C PHE A 167 12.48 -9.27 4.44
N ASP A 168 11.36 -9.62 5.08
CA ASP A 168 11.09 -10.97 5.54
C ASP A 168 11.09 -11.98 4.39
N ASP A 169 10.58 -11.61 3.23
CA ASP A 169 10.41 -12.48 2.06
C ASP A 169 11.59 -12.38 1.07
N GLY A 170 12.64 -11.62 1.42
CA GLY A 170 13.92 -11.57 0.70
C GLY A 170 13.92 -10.75 -0.60
N TYR A 171 13.02 -9.75 -0.74
CA TYR A 171 12.98 -8.85 -1.90
C TYR A 171 13.04 -7.35 -1.51
N PHE A 172 13.55 -7.03 -0.31
CA PHE A 172 13.77 -5.65 0.15
C PHE A 172 14.90 -4.96 -0.61
N GLY A 173 14.68 -3.69 -0.94
CA GLY A 173 15.67 -2.84 -1.61
C GLY A 173 15.43 -2.70 -3.11
N ALA A 174 16.44 -2.18 -3.81
CA ALA A 174 16.41 -1.98 -5.24
C ALA A 174 16.97 -3.22 -5.94
N VAL A 175 16.11 -4.01 -6.58
CA VAL A 175 16.54 -5.05 -7.52
C VAL A 175 15.76 -4.83 -8.81
N ASP A 176 16.43 -4.43 -9.88
CA ASP A 176 15.92 -4.39 -11.26
C ASP A 176 14.50 -3.77 -11.39
N ASP A 177 14.32 -2.48 -11.14
CA ASP A 177 13.08 -1.73 -11.27
C ASP A 177 11.97 -2.07 -10.24
N ASP A 178 12.16 -3.04 -9.38
CA ASP A 178 11.21 -3.46 -8.35
C ASP A 178 11.68 -3.09 -6.95
N VAL A 179 11.83 -1.79 -6.71
CA VAL A 179 12.22 -1.26 -5.40
C VAL A 179 11.07 -1.42 -4.42
N ARG A 180 11.28 -2.20 -3.36
CA ARG A 180 10.29 -2.39 -2.30
C ARG A 180 10.86 -1.88 -0.98
N TRP A 181 10.71 -0.58 -0.78
CA TRP A 181 11.09 0.12 0.44
C TRP A 181 9.95 0.95 1.05
N ASP A 182 8.74 0.74 0.58
CA ASP A 182 7.54 1.39 1.08
C ASP A 182 6.96 0.64 2.31
N ILE A 183 6.92 1.15 3.50
CA ILE A 183 7.44 2.40 4.00
C ILE A 183 8.66 2.07 4.90
N ALA A 184 9.89 2.31 4.45
CA ALA A 184 11.09 2.10 5.26
C ALA A 184 11.62 3.42 5.87
N ARG A 185 11.17 4.56 5.35
CA ARG A 185 11.55 5.89 5.83
C ARG A 185 10.36 6.84 5.81
N LEU A 186 10.34 7.79 6.75
CA LEU A 186 9.38 8.90 6.77
C LEU A 186 10.03 10.23 6.35
N GLU A 187 11.35 10.28 6.31
CA GLU A 187 12.17 11.43 5.90
C GLU A 187 13.28 10.97 4.95
N ALA A 188 13.62 11.80 3.97
CA ALA A 188 14.74 11.55 3.07
C ALA A 188 16.08 11.56 3.84
N SER A 189 17.00 10.68 3.46
CA SER A 189 18.32 10.61 4.09
C SER A 189 19.37 10.15 3.10
N PRO A 190 20.56 10.79 3.06
CA PRO A 190 21.67 10.38 2.21
C PRO A 190 22.32 9.07 2.64
N GLN A 191 21.96 8.54 3.80
CA GLN A 191 22.46 7.25 4.26
C GLN A 191 21.88 6.12 3.42
N ALA A 192 22.65 5.07 3.20
CA ALA A 192 22.14 3.88 2.49
C ALA A 192 20.90 3.30 3.18
N LEU A 193 19.93 2.88 2.37
CA LEU A 193 18.75 2.18 2.86
C LEU A 193 19.17 0.81 3.38
N VAL A 194 18.78 0.49 4.62
CA VAL A 194 19.11 -0.80 5.26
C VAL A 194 17.84 -1.48 5.80
N PRO A 195 17.84 -2.82 5.93
CA PRO A 195 16.68 -3.56 6.46
C PRO A 195 16.20 -3.08 7.83
N ALA A 196 17.11 -2.61 8.69
CA ALA A 196 16.80 -2.06 10.00
C ALA A 196 15.90 -0.81 9.92
N ASP A 197 15.92 -0.06 8.81
CA ASP A 197 15.01 1.06 8.59
C ASP A 197 13.56 0.59 8.53
N ALA A 198 13.28 -0.52 7.82
CA ALA A 198 11.94 -1.07 7.71
C ALA A 198 11.37 -1.45 9.08
N ALA A 199 12.14 -2.20 9.89
CA ALA A 199 11.71 -2.60 11.23
C ALA A 199 11.45 -1.39 12.14
N ARG A 200 12.39 -0.43 12.19
CA ARG A 200 12.28 0.79 13.01
C ARG A 200 11.05 1.62 12.63
N ILE A 201 10.77 1.78 11.34
CA ILE A 201 9.61 2.56 10.89
C ILE A 201 8.32 1.78 11.11
N GLY A 202 8.30 0.47 10.89
CA GLY A 202 7.17 -0.38 11.21
C GLY A 202 6.77 -0.26 12.68
N ASP A 203 7.73 -0.33 13.61
CA ASP A 203 7.49 -0.15 15.06
C ASP A 203 6.94 1.25 15.38
N LEU A 204 7.48 2.28 14.76
CA LEU A 204 7.03 3.66 14.95
C LEU A 204 5.58 3.84 14.46
N LEU A 205 5.23 3.28 13.31
CA LEU A 205 3.87 3.34 12.77
C LEU A 205 2.89 2.56 13.66
N ARG A 206 3.23 1.35 14.12
CA ARG A 206 2.43 0.58 15.08
C ARG A 206 2.20 1.35 16.38
N ALA A 207 3.21 2.02 16.91
CA ALA A 207 3.08 2.87 18.08
C ALA A 207 2.14 4.08 17.85
N ARG A 208 2.15 4.68 16.65
CA ARG A 208 1.20 5.75 16.27
C ARG A 208 -0.22 5.20 16.13
N ILE A 209 -0.39 4.03 15.51
CA ILE A 209 -1.69 3.34 15.35
C ILE A 209 -2.31 3.03 16.72
N ALA A 210 -1.52 2.49 17.65
CA ALA A 210 -1.99 2.20 19.00
C ALA A 210 -2.51 3.43 19.76
N LYS A 211 -1.94 4.61 19.49
CA LYS A 211 -2.40 5.89 20.10
C LYS A 211 -3.63 6.49 19.41
N SER A 212 -3.98 5.99 18.23
CA SER A 212 -5.11 6.47 17.41
C SER A 212 -6.38 5.64 17.61
N SER A 213 -6.32 4.59 18.45
CA SER A 213 -7.40 3.61 18.73
C SER A 213 -8.41 4.13 19.73
#